data_f8430c13d75affa1e2e4a46921c1348a
#
_entry.id   f8430c13d75affa1e2e4a46921c1348a
#
_cell.length_a   1.000
_cell.length_b   1.000
_cell.length_c   1.000
_cell.angle_alpha   90.00
_cell.angle_beta   90.00
_cell.angle_gamma   90.00
#
_symmetry.space_group_name_H-M   'P 1'
#
loop_
_entity.id
_entity.type
_entity.pdbx_description
1 polymer ?
#
loop_
_entity_poly.entity_id
_entity_poly.type
_entity_poly.pdbx_seq_one_letter_code
_entity_poly.pdbx_strand_id
1 'polypeptide(L)'
;MEKYAQDESRPLPYFLCEYSHAMGNGPGDVADYWKVIRKYPKLIGGCIWEWADHTFLENGVPKYGGDFGELTSDGNFCADGLVTHDRKLKAGSLNAKYVYQYVEFGLNEDQVVITNRHDFVSLDRYCIELSVNADGEMVWKKEIKLELKPGESTAVTIEWPKEAALGVFAVGRAFDQDGDVMALWECELPSVPAAKECCVEAPEGTGSYKGGAGKAAVREMKNSYVITGSGFEFEISKYTALPVSLVKNGEEQLTEPVQMSVWRAPVDNERKIKDKWGHPNTWEGENLDRIFNHVYSGQITEEGLQFKGSLAGVGRMPFLHYTLNYGFTAGGEMKLEVLANVRENCIWLPRFGFEFKLNPEHQAFRYFGRGPVENYCDMHAHTTTGWFESRADQEYVPYIMPQEHGNHTGCRELHLWGGLSFIADDVFEVNVSAYSAKALTEAMHVDELKENGAVNVRIDYRDSGMGSNSCGPQLLEKYRLCEKEFRFGFSVR
;
A
#
# COMPACT_ATOMS: atom_id res chain seq x y z
N MET A 1 4.02 27.88 4.73
CA MET A 1 5.45 28.04 4.39
C MET A 1 5.65 28.87 3.13
N GLU A 2 5.15 28.49 1.93
CA GLU A 2 5.38 29.21 0.67
C GLU A 2 4.99 30.70 0.73
N LYS A 3 3.82 31.03 1.28
CA LYS A 3 3.40 32.43 1.47
C LYS A 3 4.41 33.25 2.29
N TYR A 4 4.99 32.63 3.33
CA TYR A 4 6.03 33.29 4.13
C TYR A 4 7.32 33.46 3.32
N ALA A 5 7.73 32.43 2.60
CA ALA A 5 8.96 32.45 1.82
C ALA A 5 8.93 33.49 0.69
N GLN A 6 7.76 33.71 0.09
CA GLN A 6 7.51 34.70 -0.97
C GLN A 6 7.34 36.14 -0.46
N ASP A 7 7.12 36.32 0.83
CA ASP A 7 6.92 37.66 1.44
C ASP A 7 8.27 38.32 1.68
N GLU A 8 8.64 39.28 0.83
CA GLU A 8 9.89 40.03 0.92
C GLU A 8 9.94 40.97 2.17
N SER A 9 8.79 41.32 2.73
CA SER A 9 8.73 42.12 3.96
C SER A 9 9.20 41.37 5.22
N ARG A 10 9.34 40.04 5.13
CA ARG A 10 9.80 39.13 6.17
C ARG A 10 11.23 38.65 5.92
N PRO A 11 12.27 39.34 6.38
CA PRO A 11 13.67 39.01 6.03
C PRO A 11 14.24 37.78 6.78
N LEU A 12 13.59 37.35 7.88
CA LEU A 12 14.13 36.29 8.73
C LEU A 12 13.93 34.91 8.12
N PRO A 13 14.85 33.96 8.37
CA PRO A 13 14.63 32.58 7.99
C PRO A 13 13.43 31.99 8.73
N TYR A 14 12.80 30.98 8.10
CA TYR A 14 11.66 30.27 8.67
C TYR A 14 12.05 28.85 9.04
N PHE A 15 11.82 28.48 10.28
CA PHE A 15 12.06 27.16 10.83
C PHE A 15 10.76 26.63 11.45
N LEU A 16 10.39 25.38 11.13
CA LEU A 16 9.28 24.70 11.77
C LEU A 16 9.77 24.04 13.05
N CYS A 17 9.44 24.61 14.20
CA CYS A 17 9.82 24.03 15.49
C CYS A 17 9.19 22.64 15.71
N GLU A 18 8.06 22.40 15.04
CA GLU A 18 7.37 21.13 15.00
C GLU A 18 6.64 20.97 13.66
N TYR A 19 6.72 19.79 13.02
CA TYR A 19 5.96 19.45 11.82
C TYR A 19 5.88 17.94 11.63
N SER A 20 4.94 17.47 10.78
CA SER A 20 4.85 16.08 10.34
C SER A 20 4.82 15.08 11.50
N HIS A 21 3.72 15.09 12.26
CA HIS A 21 3.53 14.33 13.48
C HIS A 21 3.60 12.80 13.24
N ALA A 22 4.54 12.12 13.92
CA ALA A 22 4.95 10.74 13.65
C ALA A 22 4.16 9.68 14.43
N MET A 23 2.95 10.00 14.87
CA MET A 23 2.14 9.11 15.68
C MET A 23 1.71 7.86 14.92
N GLY A 24 1.94 6.68 15.53
CA GLY A 24 1.58 5.38 14.97
C GLY A 24 2.25 5.08 13.63
N ASN A 25 1.45 4.66 12.64
CA ASN A 25 1.89 4.47 11.27
C ASN A 25 1.92 5.81 10.52
N GLY A 26 3.12 6.38 10.42
CA GLY A 26 3.40 7.70 9.85
C GLY A 26 4.79 8.18 10.28
N PRO A 27 5.18 9.41 9.89
CA PRO A 27 4.44 10.37 9.09
C PRO A 27 4.57 10.12 7.58
N GLY A 28 3.49 10.41 6.83
CA GLY A 28 3.44 10.21 5.38
C GLY A 28 3.91 11.42 4.57
N ASP A 29 3.61 12.63 4.99
CA ASP A 29 3.70 13.86 4.20
C ASP A 29 5.08 14.55 4.18
N VAL A 30 6.11 13.94 4.75
CA VAL A 30 7.46 14.54 4.92
C VAL A 30 8.05 15.03 3.59
N ALA A 31 7.85 14.24 2.51
CA ALA A 31 8.37 14.58 1.18
C ALA A 31 7.80 15.90 0.64
N ASP A 32 6.52 16.19 0.89
CA ASP A 32 5.87 17.42 0.44
C ASP A 32 6.40 18.65 1.19
N TYR A 33 6.68 18.53 2.48
CA TYR A 33 7.34 19.59 3.24
C TYR A 33 8.73 19.90 2.66
N TRP A 34 9.54 18.86 2.40
CA TRP A 34 10.91 19.04 1.92
C TRP A 34 10.99 19.51 0.49
N LYS A 35 10.02 19.17 -0.35
CA LYS A 35 9.88 19.76 -1.69
C LYS A 35 9.73 21.29 -1.62
N VAL A 36 8.98 21.80 -0.65
CA VAL A 36 8.80 23.24 -0.45
C VAL A 36 10.00 23.86 0.23
N ILE A 37 10.57 23.22 1.26
CA ILE A 37 11.75 23.70 1.99
C ILE A 37 12.92 23.88 1.02
N ARG A 38 13.23 22.91 0.19
CA ARG A 38 14.33 22.98 -0.78
C ARG A 38 14.12 24.03 -1.89
N LYS A 39 12.89 24.42 -2.16
CA LYS A 39 12.57 25.42 -3.18
C LYS A 39 12.92 26.85 -2.78
N TYR A 40 12.89 27.16 -1.50
CA TYR A 40 13.05 28.54 -0.98
C TYR A 40 14.18 28.62 0.05
N PRO A 41 15.27 29.37 -0.21
CA PRO A 41 16.42 29.49 0.70
C PRO A 41 16.07 30.04 2.08
N LYS A 42 14.94 30.74 2.20
CA LYS A 42 14.44 31.27 3.47
C LYS A 42 13.87 30.19 4.40
N LEU A 43 13.49 29.03 3.85
CA LEU A 43 13.00 27.89 4.60
C LEU A 43 14.19 27.01 4.98
N ILE A 44 14.52 26.94 6.27
CA ILE A 44 15.74 26.28 6.74
C ILE A 44 15.49 24.91 7.40
N GLY A 45 14.26 24.39 7.32
CA GLY A 45 13.91 23.07 7.81
C GLY A 45 12.93 23.09 8.99
N GLY A 46 12.93 22.02 9.76
CA GLY A 46 12.07 21.82 10.93
C GLY A 46 12.39 20.54 11.68
N CYS A 47 11.71 20.34 12.80
CA CYS A 47 11.79 19.15 13.64
C CYS A 47 10.50 18.33 13.52
N ILE A 48 10.61 17.07 13.12
CA ILE A 48 9.49 16.12 13.20
C ILE A 48 9.14 15.91 14.67
N TRP A 49 7.88 15.96 15.03
CA TRP A 49 7.40 15.56 16.33
C TRP A 49 6.95 14.10 16.28
N GLU A 50 7.65 13.20 16.98
CA GLU A 50 8.89 13.43 17.69
C GLU A 50 9.86 12.25 17.47
N TRP A 51 10.89 12.11 18.33
CA TRP A 51 11.94 11.11 18.10
C TRP A 51 11.48 9.70 18.45
N ALA A 52 10.92 9.48 19.64
CA ALA A 52 10.62 8.13 20.13
C ALA A 52 9.29 8.06 20.86
N ASP A 53 8.58 6.95 20.68
CA ASP A 53 7.37 6.66 21.45
C ASP A 53 7.68 6.67 22.95
N HIS A 54 6.90 7.41 23.72
CA HIS A 54 6.98 7.51 25.18
C HIS A 54 5.93 6.57 25.79
N THR A 55 6.27 5.30 25.93
CA THR A 55 5.39 4.30 26.53
C THR A 55 6.08 3.59 27.68
N PHE A 56 5.30 3.10 28.63
CA PHE A 56 5.76 2.33 29.78
C PHE A 56 5.41 0.87 29.57
N LEU A 57 6.40 -0.03 29.71
CA LEU A 57 6.17 -1.47 29.60
C LEU A 57 5.69 -2.04 30.93
N GLU A 58 4.50 -2.62 30.93
CA GLU A 58 3.99 -3.42 32.02
C GLU A 58 3.72 -4.85 31.52
N ASN A 59 4.40 -5.84 32.12
CA ASN A 59 4.33 -7.24 31.69
C ASN A 59 4.61 -7.45 30.19
N GLY A 60 5.46 -6.63 29.59
CA GLY A 60 5.81 -6.69 28.17
C GLY A 60 4.81 -6.01 27.23
N VAL A 61 3.74 -5.42 27.76
CA VAL A 61 2.73 -4.67 27.01
C VAL A 61 3.01 -3.18 27.14
N PRO A 62 3.14 -2.43 26.02
CA PRO A 62 3.25 -0.98 26.08
C PRO A 62 1.98 -0.35 26.62
N LYS A 63 2.12 0.49 27.65
CA LYS A 63 1.04 1.23 28.30
C LYS A 63 1.12 2.71 27.94
N TYR A 64 -0.06 3.35 27.89
CA TYR A 64 -0.23 4.76 27.56
C TYR A 64 -1.34 5.40 28.40
N GLY A 65 -1.70 6.64 28.13
CA GLY A 65 -2.69 7.38 28.92
C GLY A 65 -4.06 6.70 28.99
N GLY A 66 -4.60 6.57 30.19
CA GLY A 66 -5.82 5.83 30.51
C GLY A 66 -5.58 4.47 31.20
N ASP A 67 -4.36 3.91 31.07
CA ASP A 67 -4.03 2.59 31.61
C ASP A 67 -3.70 2.59 33.13
N PHE A 68 -3.45 3.76 33.69
CA PHE A 68 -2.96 3.93 35.07
C PHE A 68 -4.04 4.38 36.03
N GLY A 69 -5.31 4.39 35.61
CA GLY A 69 -6.45 4.79 36.45
C GLY A 69 -6.58 6.30 36.65
N GLU A 70 -5.93 7.10 35.82
CA GLU A 70 -6.07 8.56 35.83
C GLU A 70 -7.48 8.98 35.37
N LEU A 71 -8.00 10.08 35.94
CA LEU A 71 -9.35 10.58 35.65
C LEU A 71 -9.45 11.16 34.22
N THR A 72 -8.37 11.71 33.68
CA THR A 72 -8.29 12.30 32.34
C THR A 72 -6.95 11.95 31.72
N SER A 73 -6.96 11.62 30.42
CA SER A 73 -5.77 11.33 29.64
C SER A 73 -6.00 11.66 28.18
N ASP A 74 -4.92 11.84 27.43
CA ASP A 74 -4.96 12.00 25.97
C ASP A 74 -4.74 10.66 25.25
N GLY A 75 -4.90 9.52 25.97
CA GLY A 75 -4.75 8.18 25.41
C GLY A 75 -3.32 7.92 24.95
N ASN A 76 -3.19 7.34 23.75
CA ASN A 76 -1.90 7.02 23.14
C ASN A 76 -1.16 8.24 22.52
N PHE A 77 -1.51 9.49 22.90
CA PHE A 77 -0.85 10.72 22.42
C PHE A 77 0.56 10.92 22.98
N CYS A 78 1.19 9.86 23.40
CA CYS A 78 2.59 9.75 23.78
C CYS A 78 3.36 8.74 22.91
N ALA A 79 2.64 8.08 21.98
CA ALA A 79 3.21 7.12 21.03
C ALA A 79 3.38 7.78 19.65
N ASP A 80 4.09 8.89 19.61
CA ASP A 80 4.21 9.80 18.48
C ASP A 80 5.65 9.93 17.95
N GLY A 81 6.48 8.94 18.25
CA GLY A 81 7.87 8.90 17.82
C GLY A 81 8.08 8.36 16.40
N LEU A 82 9.15 8.82 15.76
CA LEU A 82 9.73 8.21 14.55
C LEU A 82 10.20 6.78 14.81
N VAL A 83 10.66 6.49 16.02
CA VAL A 83 11.06 5.15 16.45
C VAL A 83 10.20 4.69 17.62
N THR A 84 10.13 3.39 17.81
CA THR A 84 9.43 2.80 18.94
C THR A 84 10.12 3.12 20.27
N HIS A 85 9.46 2.84 21.41
CA HIS A 85 10.03 3.01 22.74
C HIS A 85 11.35 2.23 22.96
N ASP A 86 11.54 1.09 22.26
CA ASP A 86 12.77 0.28 22.28
C ASP A 86 13.73 0.62 21.11
N ARG A 87 13.49 1.75 20.43
CA ARG A 87 14.34 2.34 19.38
C ARG A 87 14.36 1.56 18.06
N LYS A 88 13.35 0.75 17.76
CA LYS A 88 13.19 0.15 16.44
C LYS A 88 12.65 1.19 15.44
N LEU A 89 13.10 1.06 14.20
CA LEU A 89 12.67 1.95 13.12
C LEU A 89 11.25 1.59 12.69
N LYS A 90 10.41 2.61 12.49
CA LYS A 90 9.13 2.50 11.82
C LYS A 90 9.27 2.83 10.32
N ALA A 91 8.30 2.47 9.49
CA ALA A 91 8.30 2.84 8.07
C ALA A 91 8.43 4.36 7.86
N GLY A 92 7.78 5.17 8.70
CA GLY A 92 7.90 6.64 8.69
C GLY A 92 9.32 7.15 8.93
N SER A 93 10.10 6.52 9.82
CA SER A 93 11.50 6.88 10.04
C SER A 93 12.40 6.51 8.86
N LEU A 94 12.17 5.35 8.25
CA LEU A 94 12.87 4.94 7.04
C LEU A 94 12.55 5.88 5.87
N ASN A 95 11.29 6.26 5.71
CA ASN A 95 10.86 7.24 4.71
C ASN A 95 11.54 8.60 4.94
N ALA A 96 11.56 9.10 6.18
CA ALA A 96 12.20 10.37 6.54
C ALA A 96 13.71 10.35 6.22
N LYS A 97 14.42 9.24 6.47
CA LYS A 97 15.84 9.06 6.12
C LYS A 97 16.10 9.42 4.66
N TYR A 98 15.31 8.86 3.73
CA TYR A 98 15.52 9.07 2.30
C TYR A 98 14.90 10.36 1.76
N VAL A 99 13.90 10.92 2.43
CA VAL A 99 13.44 12.29 2.13
C VAL A 99 14.51 13.32 2.50
N TYR A 100 15.27 13.09 3.56
CA TYR A 100 16.35 13.99 4.03
C TYR A 100 17.67 13.81 3.30
N GLN A 101 17.80 12.82 2.42
CA GLN A 101 19.04 12.50 1.72
C GLN A 101 19.68 13.74 1.03
N TYR A 102 21.00 13.76 1.01
CA TYR A 102 21.78 14.83 0.40
C TYR A 102 22.34 14.51 -0.99
N VAL A 103 22.22 13.28 -1.44
CA VAL A 103 22.47 12.90 -2.84
C VAL A 103 21.11 12.80 -3.51
N GLU A 104 20.83 13.71 -4.43
CA GLU A 104 19.56 13.72 -5.17
C GLU A 104 19.76 13.09 -6.55
N PHE A 105 18.82 12.25 -6.93
CA PHE A 105 18.77 11.64 -8.25
C PHE A 105 17.51 12.13 -8.97
N GLY A 106 17.62 12.26 -10.30
CA GLY A 106 16.48 12.56 -11.17
C GLY A 106 16.70 11.96 -12.55
N LEU A 107 15.61 11.65 -13.25
CA LEU A 107 15.67 11.16 -14.62
C LEU A 107 15.44 12.33 -15.60
N ASN A 108 16.31 12.44 -16.61
CA ASN A 108 16.13 13.32 -17.74
C ASN A 108 16.42 12.52 -19.03
N GLU A 109 15.37 12.15 -19.76
CA GLU A 109 15.43 11.26 -20.92
C GLU A 109 16.09 9.90 -20.58
N ASP A 110 17.29 9.65 -21.09
CA ASP A 110 18.10 8.44 -20.84
C ASP A 110 19.24 8.69 -19.83
N GLN A 111 19.23 9.81 -19.13
CA GLN A 111 20.27 10.20 -18.21
C GLN A 111 19.76 10.32 -16.78
N VAL A 112 20.44 9.67 -15.85
CA VAL A 112 20.25 9.92 -14.43
C VAL A 112 21.13 11.13 -14.03
N VAL A 113 20.46 12.20 -13.61
CA VAL A 113 21.11 13.40 -13.07
C VAL A 113 21.35 13.19 -11.57
N ILE A 114 22.61 13.34 -11.16
CA ILE A 114 23.04 13.22 -9.77
C ILE A 114 23.44 14.60 -9.27
N THR A 115 22.83 15.07 -8.21
CA THR A 115 23.06 16.40 -7.62
C THR A 115 23.56 16.29 -6.18
N ASN A 116 24.63 17.01 -5.88
CA ASN A 116 25.12 17.19 -4.51
C ASN A 116 24.29 18.25 -3.78
N ARG A 117 23.50 17.84 -2.79
CA ARG A 117 22.69 18.73 -1.94
C ARG A 117 23.35 19.05 -0.59
N HIS A 118 24.58 18.58 -0.36
CA HIS A 118 25.33 19.01 0.81
C HIS A 118 25.69 20.50 0.71
N ASP A 119 25.87 21.14 1.85
CA ASP A 119 26.32 22.53 1.93
C ASP A 119 27.85 22.65 1.98
N PHE A 120 28.55 21.61 2.52
CA PHE A 120 29.97 21.71 2.83
C PHE A 120 30.80 20.50 2.39
N VAL A 121 30.17 19.43 1.87
CA VAL A 121 30.80 18.13 1.64
C VAL A 121 30.72 17.75 0.16
N SER A 122 31.88 17.32 -0.41
CA SER A 122 31.93 16.72 -1.76
C SER A 122 31.39 15.29 -1.78
N LEU A 123 30.92 14.82 -2.93
CA LEU A 123 30.42 13.44 -3.13
C LEU A 123 31.55 12.40 -3.27
N ASP A 124 32.81 12.75 -3.26
CA ASP A 124 33.94 11.82 -3.33
C ASP A 124 34.01 10.82 -2.16
N ARG A 125 33.32 11.11 -1.07
CA ARG A 125 33.17 10.24 0.09
C ARG A 125 32.13 9.13 -0.10
N TYR A 126 31.33 9.17 -1.18
CA TYR A 126 30.31 8.18 -1.49
C TYR A 126 30.70 7.31 -2.66
N CYS A 127 30.26 6.05 -2.64
CA CYS A 127 30.18 5.20 -3.81
C CYS A 127 28.75 5.30 -4.35
N ILE A 128 28.61 5.78 -5.59
CA ILE A 128 27.29 5.89 -6.25
C ILE A 128 27.09 4.65 -7.11
N GLU A 129 25.98 3.98 -6.88
CA GLU A 129 25.52 2.85 -7.69
C GLU A 129 24.29 3.27 -8.47
N LEU A 130 24.33 3.09 -9.78
CA LEU A 130 23.16 3.15 -10.64
C LEU A 130 22.88 1.75 -11.19
N SER A 131 21.65 1.30 -11.13
CA SER A 131 21.23 0.03 -11.71
C SER A 131 19.91 0.17 -12.45
N VAL A 132 19.65 -0.77 -13.34
CA VAL A 132 18.36 -0.94 -14.01
C VAL A 132 17.89 -2.37 -13.78
N ASN A 133 16.67 -2.50 -13.26
CA ASN A 133 15.99 -3.76 -13.05
C ASN A 133 14.85 -3.88 -14.05
N ALA A 134 14.75 -5.02 -14.75
CA ALA A 134 13.63 -5.37 -15.61
C ALA A 134 13.02 -6.67 -15.09
N ASP A 135 11.69 -6.66 -14.87
CA ASP A 135 10.94 -7.82 -14.36
C ASP A 135 11.49 -8.39 -13.03
N GLY A 136 12.17 -7.54 -12.24
CA GLY A 136 12.80 -7.89 -10.98
C GLY A 136 14.26 -8.34 -11.09
N GLU A 137 14.79 -8.50 -12.30
CA GLU A 137 16.17 -8.89 -12.53
C GLU A 137 17.04 -7.69 -12.87
N MET A 138 18.26 -7.61 -12.30
CA MET A 138 19.20 -6.54 -12.62
C MET A 138 19.81 -6.78 -14.01
N VAL A 139 19.51 -5.89 -14.95
CA VAL A 139 19.97 -5.99 -16.36
C VAL A 139 21.11 -5.05 -16.70
N TRP A 140 21.32 -4.02 -15.88
CA TRP A 140 22.41 -3.06 -16.05
C TRP A 140 22.86 -2.52 -14.70
N LYS A 141 24.14 -2.29 -14.52
CA LYS A 141 24.72 -1.71 -13.29
C LYS A 141 25.98 -0.90 -13.60
N LYS A 142 26.14 0.21 -12.88
CA LYS A 142 27.36 1.02 -12.89
C LYS A 142 27.68 1.58 -11.51
N GLU A 143 28.91 1.39 -11.05
CA GLU A 143 29.46 2.03 -9.85
C GLU A 143 30.34 3.21 -10.26
N ILE A 144 30.19 4.34 -9.56
CA ILE A 144 30.80 5.60 -9.91
C ILE A 144 31.30 6.30 -8.64
N LYS A 145 32.52 6.83 -8.68
CA LYS A 145 33.02 7.79 -7.71
C LYS A 145 32.98 9.17 -8.37
N LEU A 146 32.38 10.14 -7.69
CA LEU A 146 32.15 11.48 -8.21
C LEU A 146 32.77 12.50 -7.29
N GLU A 147 33.56 13.42 -7.86
CA GLU A 147 34.08 14.60 -7.15
C GLU A 147 33.16 15.79 -7.50
N LEU A 148 31.96 15.82 -6.92
CA LEU A 148 31.01 16.92 -7.08
C LEU A 148 31.01 17.77 -5.82
N LYS A 149 31.26 19.08 -5.98
CA LYS A 149 31.16 20.07 -4.89
C LYS A 149 29.69 20.35 -4.55
N PRO A 150 29.42 20.94 -3.39
CA PRO A 150 28.07 21.39 -3.01
C PRO A 150 27.39 22.17 -4.15
N GLY A 151 26.15 21.77 -4.46
CA GLY A 151 25.34 22.38 -5.53
C GLY A 151 25.65 21.94 -6.95
N GLU A 152 26.74 21.21 -7.19
CA GLU A 152 27.06 20.70 -8.53
C GLU A 152 26.24 19.47 -8.90
N SER A 153 26.07 19.25 -10.20
CA SER A 153 25.36 18.09 -10.76
C SER A 153 26.14 17.48 -11.92
N THR A 154 25.93 16.21 -12.14
CA THR A 154 26.41 15.48 -13.32
C THR A 154 25.31 14.57 -13.86
N ALA A 155 25.44 14.15 -15.13
CA ALA A 155 24.51 13.22 -15.75
C ALA A 155 25.22 11.94 -16.19
N VAL A 156 24.58 10.82 -16.02
CA VAL A 156 25.06 9.49 -16.39
C VAL A 156 24.03 8.82 -17.25
N THR A 157 24.39 8.49 -18.50
CA THR A 157 23.51 7.74 -19.40
C THR A 157 23.32 6.31 -18.88
N ILE A 158 22.08 5.84 -18.89
CA ILE A 158 21.68 4.49 -18.57
C ILE A 158 21.05 3.81 -19.79
N GLU A 159 21.12 2.48 -19.81
CA GLU A 159 20.54 1.66 -20.88
C GLU A 159 19.52 0.70 -20.27
N TRP A 160 18.38 0.50 -20.95
CA TRP A 160 17.35 -0.41 -20.50
C TRP A 160 16.60 -1.09 -21.66
N PRO A 161 16.05 -2.30 -21.42
CA PRO A 161 15.22 -2.98 -22.39
C PRO A 161 13.93 -2.18 -22.65
N LYS A 162 13.45 -2.17 -23.88
CA LYS A 162 12.21 -1.46 -24.24
C LYS A 162 10.96 -2.28 -24.02
N GLU A 163 11.10 -3.58 -23.74
CA GLU A 163 10.01 -4.51 -23.44
C GLU A 163 10.24 -5.16 -22.09
N ALA A 164 9.19 -5.25 -21.28
CA ALA A 164 9.19 -5.92 -19.99
C ALA A 164 7.77 -6.36 -19.63
N ALA A 165 7.62 -7.48 -18.93
CA ALA A 165 6.31 -7.99 -18.50
C ALA A 165 5.81 -7.31 -17.24
N LEU A 166 6.73 -7.01 -16.30
CA LEU A 166 6.44 -6.42 -14.99
C LEU A 166 7.07 -5.03 -14.84
N GLY A 167 7.69 -4.49 -15.91
CA GLY A 167 8.24 -3.15 -15.95
C GLY A 167 9.75 -3.05 -15.75
N VAL A 168 10.25 -1.85 -15.98
CA VAL A 168 11.68 -1.51 -15.91
C VAL A 168 11.87 -0.35 -14.94
N PHE A 169 12.82 -0.48 -14.03
CA PHE A 169 13.05 0.49 -12.96
C PHE A 169 14.53 0.87 -12.89
N ALA A 170 14.81 2.17 -12.98
CA ALA A 170 16.13 2.72 -12.67
C ALA A 170 16.21 2.96 -11.16
N VAL A 171 17.33 2.52 -10.55
CA VAL A 171 17.58 2.68 -9.13
C VAL A 171 18.93 3.37 -8.92
N GLY A 172 18.94 4.41 -8.10
CA GLY A 172 20.15 5.10 -7.65
C GLY A 172 20.39 4.89 -6.16
N ARG A 173 21.60 4.51 -5.79
CA ARG A 173 22.03 4.38 -4.39
C ARG A 173 23.32 5.13 -4.17
N ALA A 174 23.47 5.74 -3.00
CA ALA A 174 24.74 6.27 -2.52
C ALA A 174 25.13 5.55 -1.24
N PHE A 175 26.31 4.94 -1.24
CA PHE A 175 26.87 4.23 -0.09
C PHE A 175 27.97 5.09 0.54
N ASP A 176 28.03 5.15 1.85
CA ASP A 176 29.14 5.75 2.58
C ASP A 176 30.34 4.79 2.67
N GLN A 177 31.35 5.15 3.48
CA GLN A 177 32.58 4.38 3.62
C GLN A 177 32.37 3.08 4.40
N ASP A 178 31.32 2.99 5.20
CA ASP A 178 30.97 1.82 6.00
C ASP A 178 30.04 0.87 5.21
N GLY A 179 29.60 1.29 4.02
CA GLY A 179 28.72 0.53 3.14
C GLY A 179 27.25 0.74 3.42
N ASP A 180 26.91 1.73 4.26
CA ASP A 180 25.52 2.08 4.55
C ASP A 180 24.87 2.87 3.41
N VAL A 181 23.63 2.54 3.07
CA VAL A 181 22.86 3.27 2.05
C VAL A 181 22.41 4.62 2.61
N MET A 182 23.02 5.69 2.15
CA MET A 182 22.76 7.07 2.56
C MET A 182 21.75 7.78 1.67
N ALA A 183 21.59 7.33 0.43
CA ALA A 183 20.56 7.82 -0.47
C ALA A 183 19.99 6.68 -1.30
N LEU A 184 18.71 6.76 -1.58
CA LEU A 184 17.93 5.82 -2.39
C LEU A 184 16.98 6.59 -3.29
N TRP A 185 16.87 6.15 -4.52
CA TRP A 185 15.94 6.69 -5.51
C TRP A 185 15.52 5.60 -6.47
N GLU A 186 14.29 5.64 -6.91
CA GLU A 186 13.75 4.77 -7.94
C GLU A 186 12.87 5.58 -8.89
N CYS A 187 12.91 5.20 -10.17
CA CYS A 187 12.02 5.73 -11.20
C CYS A 187 11.65 4.60 -12.18
N GLU A 188 10.36 4.46 -12.46
CA GLU A 188 9.91 3.56 -13.51
C GLU A 188 10.26 4.15 -14.88
N LEU A 189 10.86 3.32 -15.74
CA LEU A 189 11.30 3.70 -17.08
C LEU A 189 10.23 3.32 -18.11
N PRO A 190 10.09 4.10 -19.21
CA PRO A 190 9.18 3.75 -20.28
C PRO A 190 9.52 2.39 -20.89
N SER A 191 8.57 1.47 -20.86
CA SER A 191 8.67 0.16 -21.51
C SER A 191 7.32 -0.21 -22.12
N VAL A 192 7.36 -1.04 -23.19
CA VAL A 192 6.16 -1.63 -23.77
C VAL A 192 5.91 -2.97 -23.04
N PRO A 193 4.67 -3.28 -22.65
CA PRO A 193 4.39 -4.59 -22.07
C PRO A 193 4.83 -5.69 -23.05
N ALA A 194 5.80 -6.50 -22.63
CA ALA A 194 6.11 -7.74 -23.33
C ALA A 194 4.86 -8.61 -23.33
N ALA A 195 4.61 -9.36 -24.41
CA ALA A 195 3.56 -10.35 -24.41
C ALA A 195 3.79 -11.27 -23.19
N LYS A 196 2.86 -11.26 -22.23
CA LYS A 196 2.96 -12.10 -21.04
C LYS A 196 2.95 -13.57 -21.50
N GLU A 197 4.12 -14.11 -21.87
CA GLU A 197 4.32 -15.54 -21.74
C GLU A 197 4.36 -15.80 -20.25
N CYS A 198 3.40 -16.60 -19.78
CA CYS A 198 3.31 -17.01 -18.39
C CYS A 198 4.52 -17.91 -18.04
N CYS A 199 5.70 -17.30 -17.86
CA CYS A 199 6.99 -17.97 -17.64
C CYS A 199 7.50 -17.68 -16.23
N VAL A 200 6.62 -17.68 -15.24
CA VAL A 200 7.09 -17.84 -13.87
C VAL A 200 6.91 -19.29 -13.52
N GLU A 201 8.03 -20.05 -13.44
CA GLU A 201 8.00 -21.32 -12.74
C GLU A 201 7.47 -21.02 -11.34
N ALA A 202 6.24 -21.43 -11.07
CA ALA A 202 5.72 -21.40 -9.73
C ALA A 202 6.70 -22.18 -8.83
N PRO A 203 6.97 -21.74 -7.58
CA PRO A 203 7.79 -22.48 -6.65
C PRO A 203 7.40 -23.96 -6.64
N GLU A 204 8.37 -24.86 -6.50
CA GLU A 204 8.10 -26.31 -6.50
C GLU A 204 6.95 -26.63 -5.54
N GLY A 205 5.85 -27.15 -6.08
CA GLY A 205 4.60 -27.42 -5.33
C GLY A 205 3.37 -26.70 -5.88
N THR A 206 3.51 -25.62 -6.67
CA THR A 206 2.39 -25.02 -7.39
C THR A 206 2.37 -25.59 -8.81
N GLY A 207 1.39 -26.41 -9.13
CA GLY A 207 1.26 -27.02 -10.47
C GLY A 207 1.22 -25.95 -11.55
N SER A 208 2.12 -26.04 -12.52
CA SER A 208 2.18 -25.20 -13.72
C SER A 208 0.86 -25.30 -14.48
N TYR A 209 -0.01 -24.27 -14.38
CA TYR A 209 -1.22 -24.18 -15.18
C TYR A 209 -0.88 -23.67 -16.58
N LYS A 210 -0.84 -24.56 -17.56
CA LYS A 210 -0.94 -24.17 -18.97
C LYS A 210 -2.41 -23.80 -19.23
N GLY A 211 -2.71 -22.51 -19.31
CA GLY A 211 -4.04 -22.00 -19.63
C GLY A 211 -4.53 -22.62 -20.95
N GLY A 212 -5.56 -23.48 -20.87
CA GLY A 212 -6.20 -24.01 -22.05
C GLY A 212 -7.01 -22.91 -22.74
N ALA A 213 -6.84 -22.74 -24.04
CA ALA A 213 -7.70 -21.89 -24.86
C ALA A 213 -9.11 -22.45 -24.88
N GLY A 214 -10.05 -21.85 -24.14
CA GLY A 214 -11.46 -22.23 -24.06
C GLY A 214 -12.17 -21.42 -22.96
N LYS A 215 -13.52 -21.45 -22.99
CA LYS A 215 -14.36 -20.86 -21.95
C LYS A 215 -14.75 -21.90 -20.92
N ALA A 216 -14.82 -21.53 -19.65
CA ALA A 216 -15.41 -22.33 -18.60
C ALA A 216 -16.92 -22.47 -18.81
N ALA A 217 -17.51 -23.57 -18.29
CA ALA A 217 -18.95 -23.75 -18.29
C ALA A 217 -19.56 -22.95 -17.13
N VAL A 218 -20.55 -22.11 -17.45
CA VAL A 218 -21.32 -21.35 -16.44
C VAL A 218 -22.71 -21.94 -16.31
N ARG A 219 -23.10 -22.31 -15.10
CA ARG A 219 -24.42 -22.84 -14.78
C ARG A 219 -25.13 -21.94 -13.79
N GLU A 220 -26.33 -21.50 -14.13
CA GLU A 220 -27.16 -20.72 -13.23
C GLU A 220 -27.86 -21.63 -12.23
N MET A 221 -27.72 -21.30 -10.94
CA MET A 221 -28.42 -21.93 -9.83
C MET A 221 -29.46 -20.96 -9.25
N LYS A 222 -30.23 -21.41 -8.27
CA LYS A 222 -31.23 -20.55 -7.61
C LYS A 222 -30.64 -19.30 -6.98
N ASN A 223 -29.53 -19.45 -6.24
CA ASN A 223 -28.93 -18.41 -5.42
C ASN A 223 -27.51 -17.99 -5.87
N SER A 224 -26.97 -18.66 -6.88
CA SER A 224 -25.58 -18.49 -7.33
C SER A 224 -25.41 -18.81 -8.81
N TYR A 225 -24.22 -18.55 -9.31
CA TYR A 225 -23.68 -19.08 -10.56
C TYR A 225 -22.52 -19.99 -10.22
N VAL A 226 -22.50 -21.18 -10.79
CA VAL A 226 -21.42 -22.17 -10.65
C VAL A 226 -20.63 -22.23 -11.93
N ILE A 227 -19.35 -22.06 -11.84
CA ILE A 227 -18.40 -22.03 -12.96
C ILE A 227 -17.49 -23.24 -12.83
N THR A 228 -17.48 -24.11 -13.85
CA THR A 228 -16.69 -25.33 -13.81
C THR A 228 -15.76 -25.47 -15.00
N GLY A 229 -14.60 -26.06 -14.74
CA GLY A 229 -13.61 -26.39 -15.76
C GLY A 229 -12.70 -27.53 -15.30
N SER A 230 -11.52 -27.62 -15.91
CA SER A 230 -10.59 -28.70 -15.58
C SER A 230 -9.89 -28.40 -14.26
N GLY A 231 -10.26 -29.15 -13.22
CA GLY A 231 -9.62 -29.03 -11.88
C GLY A 231 -10.11 -27.86 -11.03
N PHE A 232 -11.21 -27.21 -11.41
CA PHE A 232 -11.76 -26.14 -10.58
C PHE A 232 -13.29 -26.08 -10.62
N GLU A 233 -13.87 -25.57 -9.53
CA GLU A 233 -15.26 -25.16 -9.42
C GLU A 233 -15.35 -23.90 -8.58
N PHE A 234 -15.93 -22.82 -9.14
CA PHE A 234 -16.13 -21.55 -8.45
C PHE A 234 -17.63 -21.28 -8.30
N GLU A 235 -18.03 -20.73 -7.17
CA GLU A 235 -19.40 -20.33 -6.91
C GLU A 235 -19.47 -18.83 -6.60
N ILE A 236 -20.26 -18.09 -7.42
CA ILE A 236 -20.48 -16.65 -7.27
C ILE A 236 -21.92 -16.44 -6.78
N SER A 237 -22.06 -15.80 -5.63
CA SER A 237 -23.37 -15.50 -5.03
C SER A 237 -24.16 -14.47 -5.84
N LYS A 238 -25.45 -14.68 -6.06
CA LYS A 238 -26.35 -13.67 -6.64
C LYS A 238 -26.70 -12.55 -5.68
N TYR A 239 -26.49 -12.75 -4.36
CA TYR A 239 -26.81 -11.76 -3.32
C TYR A 239 -25.67 -10.79 -3.06
N THR A 240 -24.43 -11.23 -3.19
CA THR A 240 -23.24 -10.40 -2.94
C THR A 240 -22.47 -10.07 -4.21
N ALA A 241 -22.79 -10.76 -5.32
CA ALA A 241 -22.03 -10.69 -6.58
C ALA A 241 -20.56 -11.14 -6.44
N LEU A 242 -20.19 -11.82 -5.35
CA LEU A 242 -18.82 -12.18 -5.01
C LEU A 242 -18.65 -13.70 -4.84
N PRO A 243 -17.41 -14.21 -4.98
CA PRO A 243 -17.11 -15.61 -4.73
C PRO A 243 -17.46 -16.03 -3.30
N VAL A 244 -18.17 -17.15 -3.18
CA VAL A 244 -18.49 -17.80 -1.90
C VAL A 244 -17.74 -19.13 -1.76
N SER A 245 -17.22 -19.65 -2.86
CA SER A 245 -16.36 -20.84 -2.92
C SER A 245 -15.44 -20.74 -4.13
N LEU A 246 -14.17 -21.10 -3.92
CA LEU A 246 -13.13 -21.19 -4.94
C LEU A 246 -12.41 -22.54 -4.77
N VAL A 247 -12.96 -23.61 -5.33
CA VAL A 247 -12.36 -24.94 -5.26
C VAL A 247 -11.37 -25.11 -6.42
N LYS A 248 -10.12 -25.48 -6.10
CA LYS A 248 -9.06 -25.80 -7.06
C LYS A 248 -8.45 -27.15 -6.71
N ASN A 249 -8.34 -28.05 -7.68
CA ASN A 249 -7.82 -29.41 -7.48
C ASN A 249 -8.53 -30.20 -6.36
N GLY A 250 -9.82 -29.88 -6.10
CA GLY A 250 -10.62 -30.50 -5.06
C GLY A 250 -10.46 -29.88 -3.67
N GLU A 251 -9.70 -28.79 -3.53
CA GLU A 251 -9.44 -28.07 -2.28
C GLU A 251 -10.11 -26.69 -2.29
N GLU A 252 -10.90 -26.39 -1.24
CA GLU A 252 -11.50 -25.07 -1.03
C GLU A 252 -10.43 -24.09 -0.58
N GLN A 253 -10.28 -22.98 -1.28
CA GLN A 253 -9.28 -21.96 -1.00
C GLN A 253 -9.76 -20.91 0.03
N LEU A 254 -11.08 -20.69 0.09
CA LEU A 254 -11.68 -19.69 0.95
C LEU A 254 -12.10 -20.29 2.30
N THR A 255 -11.83 -19.60 3.39
CA THR A 255 -12.42 -19.90 4.72
C THR A 255 -13.72 -19.14 4.96
N GLU A 256 -13.91 -18.01 4.29
CA GLU A 256 -15.11 -17.20 4.29
C GLU A 256 -15.34 -16.60 2.88
N PRO A 257 -16.60 -16.23 2.53
CA PRO A 257 -16.90 -15.55 1.26
C PRO A 257 -16.07 -14.28 1.05
N VAL A 258 -15.65 -14.02 -0.18
CA VAL A 258 -14.97 -12.79 -0.58
C VAL A 258 -15.85 -11.57 -0.29
N GLN A 259 -15.25 -10.48 0.15
CA GLN A 259 -15.94 -9.24 0.46
C GLN A 259 -15.33 -8.06 -0.30
N MET A 260 -16.16 -7.12 -0.75
CA MET A 260 -15.69 -5.77 -1.06
C MET A 260 -15.47 -5.02 0.25
N SER A 261 -14.36 -4.31 0.36
CA SER A 261 -14.02 -3.56 1.57
C SER A 261 -13.58 -2.14 1.20
N VAL A 262 -14.05 -1.19 1.98
CA VAL A 262 -13.62 0.21 1.96
C VAL A 262 -13.01 0.62 3.28
N TRP A 263 -12.87 -0.34 4.21
CA TRP A 263 -12.42 -0.10 5.57
C TRP A 263 -10.99 -0.61 5.79
N ARG A 264 -10.19 0.20 6.45
CA ARG A 264 -8.94 -0.19 7.10
C ARG A 264 -9.00 0.17 8.58
N ALA A 265 -8.20 -0.47 9.42
CA ALA A 265 -8.09 -0.05 10.81
C ALA A 265 -7.52 1.37 10.87
N PRO A 266 -8.27 2.36 11.41
CA PRO A 266 -7.82 3.74 11.39
C PRO A 266 -6.46 3.92 12.04
N VAL A 267 -5.53 4.59 11.35
CA VAL A 267 -4.25 4.95 11.94
C VAL A 267 -4.40 6.15 12.86
N ASP A 268 -3.44 6.37 13.73
CA ASP A 268 -3.49 7.47 14.71
C ASP A 268 -3.66 8.85 14.05
N ASN A 269 -3.12 9.03 12.86
CA ASN A 269 -3.28 10.25 12.06
C ASN A 269 -4.70 10.45 11.53
N GLU A 270 -5.57 9.45 11.62
CA GLU A 270 -6.96 9.49 11.17
C GLU A 270 -7.97 9.78 12.27
N ARG A 271 -7.53 10.01 13.52
CA ARG A 271 -8.41 10.27 14.67
C ARG A 271 -9.38 11.45 14.47
N LYS A 272 -9.01 12.44 13.65
CA LYS A 272 -9.89 13.59 13.34
C LYS A 272 -10.85 13.33 12.18
N ILE A 273 -10.69 12.23 11.44
CA ILE A 273 -11.49 11.93 10.26
C ILE A 273 -12.36 10.69 10.44
N LYS A 274 -11.95 9.73 11.30
CA LYS A 274 -12.65 8.45 11.48
C LYS A 274 -14.12 8.61 11.83
N ASP A 275 -14.49 9.66 12.56
CA ASP A 275 -15.87 9.94 12.91
C ASP A 275 -16.73 10.24 11.66
N LYS A 276 -16.17 10.93 10.67
CA LYS A 276 -16.84 11.19 9.39
C LYS A 276 -16.97 9.94 8.53
N TRP A 277 -16.07 8.98 8.69
CA TRP A 277 -16.21 7.64 8.14
C TRP A 277 -17.26 6.80 8.88
N GLY A 278 -17.63 7.18 10.12
CA GLY A 278 -18.66 6.56 10.92
C GLY A 278 -18.18 5.69 12.07
N HIS A 279 -16.89 5.77 12.45
CA HIS A 279 -16.32 5.00 13.54
C HIS A 279 -15.98 5.89 14.76
N PRO A 280 -16.38 5.52 15.98
CA PRO A 280 -17.30 4.44 16.34
C PRO A 280 -18.77 4.86 16.21
N ASN A 281 -19.47 4.38 15.21
CA ASN A 281 -20.93 4.45 15.08
C ASN A 281 -21.57 5.85 15.23
N THR A 282 -21.04 6.84 14.54
CA THR A 282 -21.53 8.21 14.61
C THR A 282 -22.77 8.44 13.74
N TRP A 283 -23.67 9.36 14.16
CA TRP A 283 -24.87 9.71 13.42
C TRP A 283 -24.57 10.37 12.06
N GLU A 284 -23.48 11.11 11.97
CA GLU A 284 -23.15 11.94 10.80
C GLU A 284 -22.24 11.23 9.80
N GLY A 285 -21.58 10.13 10.23
CA GLY A 285 -20.61 9.38 9.40
C GLY A 285 -21.27 8.51 8.35
N GLU A 286 -20.50 8.09 7.36
CA GLU A 286 -20.94 7.20 6.27
C GLU A 286 -21.07 5.73 6.71
N ASN A 287 -20.60 5.36 7.91
CA ASN A 287 -20.59 3.99 8.45
C ASN A 287 -19.81 3.01 7.56
N LEU A 288 -18.64 3.42 7.09
CA LEU A 288 -17.80 2.65 6.16
C LEU A 288 -17.21 1.38 6.81
N ASP A 289 -17.15 1.33 8.13
CA ASP A 289 -16.76 0.16 8.94
C ASP A 289 -17.78 -0.98 8.90
N ARG A 290 -18.99 -0.70 8.42
CA ARG A 290 -20.16 -1.61 8.36
C ARG A 290 -20.92 -1.37 7.08
N ILE A 291 -20.40 -1.84 5.97
CA ILE A 291 -21.06 -1.67 4.68
C ILE A 291 -22.06 -2.80 4.41
N PHE A 292 -23.07 -2.45 3.66
CA PHE A 292 -24.06 -3.35 3.07
C PHE A 292 -23.90 -3.34 1.56
N ASN A 293 -23.74 -4.53 0.97
CA ASN A 293 -23.70 -4.72 -0.46
C ASN A 293 -25.08 -5.14 -0.98
N HIS A 294 -25.64 -4.37 -1.91
CA HIS A 294 -26.93 -4.66 -2.51
C HIS A 294 -26.79 -4.88 -4.02
N VAL A 295 -27.12 -6.07 -4.48
CA VAL A 295 -27.08 -6.47 -5.89
C VAL A 295 -28.42 -6.19 -6.53
N TYR A 296 -28.45 -5.39 -7.60
CA TYR A 296 -29.66 -5.04 -8.37
C TYR A 296 -29.94 -6.07 -9.47
N SER A 297 -28.90 -6.55 -10.13
CA SER A 297 -29.02 -7.53 -11.22
C SER A 297 -27.74 -8.35 -11.35
N GLY A 298 -27.88 -9.58 -11.82
CA GLY A 298 -26.82 -10.46 -12.24
C GLY A 298 -27.24 -11.22 -13.49
N GLN A 299 -26.35 -11.37 -14.47
CA GLN A 299 -26.63 -12.05 -15.72
C GLN A 299 -25.41 -12.74 -16.29
N ILE A 300 -25.63 -13.79 -17.06
CA ILE A 300 -24.60 -14.41 -17.88
C ILE A 300 -24.40 -13.57 -19.13
N THR A 301 -23.14 -13.33 -19.50
CA THR A 301 -22.74 -12.58 -20.70
C THR A 301 -21.90 -13.49 -21.62
N GLU A 302 -21.52 -12.98 -22.79
CA GLU A 302 -20.62 -13.70 -23.69
C GLU A 302 -19.22 -13.93 -23.08
N GLU A 303 -18.78 -13.04 -22.17
CA GLU A 303 -17.47 -13.09 -21.54
C GLU A 303 -17.46 -13.83 -20.20
N GLY A 304 -18.62 -13.97 -19.54
CA GLY A 304 -18.77 -14.61 -18.24
C GLY A 304 -20.00 -14.15 -17.48
N LEU A 305 -19.82 -13.36 -16.42
CA LEU A 305 -20.91 -12.82 -15.60
C LEU A 305 -20.80 -11.30 -15.48
N GLN A 306 -21.93 -10.64 -15.40
CA GLN A 306 -22.02 -9.23 -15.06
C GLN A 306 -23.03 -9.02 -13.93
N PHE A 307 -22.62 -8.21 -12.95
CA PHE A 307 -23.49 -7.77 -11.85
C PHE A 307 -23.52 -6.25 -11.77
N LYS A 308 -24.65 -5.70 -11.34
CA LYS A 308 -24.77 -4.30 -10.96
C LYS A 308 -25.30 -4.21 -9.53
N GLY A 309 -24.72 -3.31 -8.76
CA GLY A 309 -25.09 -3.16 -7.36
C GLY A 309 -24.60 -1.85 -6.75
N SER A 310 -24.72 -1.75 -5.44
CA SER A 310 -24.24 -0.61 -4.67
C SER A 310 -23.70 -1.03 -3.30
N LEU A 311 -22.83 -0.19 -2.76
CA LEU A 311 -22.38 -0.24 -1.37
C LEU A 311 -22.98 0.94 -0.60
N ALA A 312 -23.47 0.66 0.59
CA ALA A 312 -23.97 1.65 1.53
C ALA A 312 -23.48 1.32 2.93
N GLY A 313 -23.14 2.29 3.74
CA GLY A 313 -23.02 2.08 5.18
C GLY A 313 -24.37 1.72 5.79
N VAL A 314 -24.40 0.89 6.83
CA VAL A 314 -25.63 0.49 7.51
C VAL A 314 -26.42 1.73 7.94
N GLY A 315 -27.68 1.82 7.48
CA GLY A 315 -28.56 2.95 7.75
C GLY A 315 -28.21 4.23 6.97
N ARG A 316 -27.44 4.11 5.89
CA ARG A 316 -27.04 5.23 5.01
C ARG A 316 -27.51 5.01 3.58
N MET A 317 -27.48 6.10 2.80
CA MET A 317 -27.68 6.02 1.34
C MET A 317 -26.45 5.39 0.69
N PRO A 318 -26.61 4.73 -0.47
CA PRO A 318 -25.48 4.23 -1.23
C PRO A 318 -24.44 5.32 -1.48
N PHE A 319 -23.18 5.03 -1.14
CA PHE A 319 -22.07 5.92 -1.42
C PHE A 319 -21.33 5.53 -2.70
N LEU A 320 -21.47 4.25 -3.15
CA LEU A 320 -20.84 3.73 -4.34
C LEU A 320 -21.79 2.82 -5.11
N HIS A 321 -21.91 3.05 -6.41
CA HIS A 321 -22.53 2.13 -7.37
C HIS A 321 -21.45 1.44 -8.19
N TYR A 322 -21.67 0.15 -8.50
CA TYR A 322 -20.68 -0.64 -9.25
C TYR A 322 -21.32 -1.45 -10.37
N THR A 323 -20.48 -1.74 -11.37
CA THR A 323 -20.65 -2.87 -12.27
C THR A 323 -19.46 -3.80 -12.08
N LEU A 324 -19.72 -5.08 -11.75
CA LEU A 324 -18.70 -6.14 -11.70
C LEU A 324 -18.81 -7.00 -12.95
N ASN A 325 -17.70 -7.17 -13.64
CA ASN A 325 -17.57 -8.06 -14.79
C ASN A 325 -16.63 -9.20 -14.40
N TYR A 326 -17.05 -10.42 -14.70
CA TYR A 326 -16.25 -11.62 -14.54
C TYR A 326 -15.99 -12.27 -15.89
N GLY A 327 -14.72 -12.64 -16.12
CA GLY A 327 -14.30 -13.53 -17.20
C GLY A 327 -13.74 -14.82 -16.61
N PHE A 328 -13.95 -15.94 -17.30
CA PHE A 328 -13.46 -17.25 -16.85
C PHE A 328 -12.81 -18.00 -18.00
N THR A 329 -11.60 -18.52 -17.78
CA THR A 329 -10.93 -19.41 -18.72
C THR A 329 -11.20 -20.87 -18.37
N ALA A 330 -11.08 -21.76 -19.36
CA ALA A 330 -11.19 -23.20 -19.13
C ALA A 330 -10.10 -23.77 -18.20
N GLY A 331 -8.99 -23.02 -18.03
CA GLY A 331 -7.88 -23.36 -17.14
C GLY A 331 -8.05 -22.90 -15.68
N GLY A 332 -9.19 -22.29 -15.32
CA GLY A 332 -9.46 -21.87 -13.93
C GLY A 332 -8.93 -20.50 -13.55
N GLU A 333 -8.63 -19.63 -14.52
CA GLU A 333 -8.39 -18.21 -14.26
C GLU A 333 -9.73 -17.48 -14.21
N MET A 334 -9.94 -16.73 -13.14
CA MET A 334 -11.05 -15.81 -12.95
C MET A 334 -10.56 -14.38 -13.07
N LYS A 335 -10.98 -13.67 -14.11
CA LYS A 335 -10.78 -12.22 -14.21
C LYS A 335 -11.93 -11.50 -13.53
N LEU A 336 -11.63 -10.53 -12.69
CA LEU A 336 -12.59 -9.65 -12.03
C LEU A 336 -12.28 -8.21 -12.40
N GLU A 337 -13.30 -7.47 -12.82
CA GLU A 337 -13.21 -6.04 -13.10
C GLU A 337 -14.37 -5.32 -12.43
N VAL A 338 -14.08 -4.22 -11.74
CA VAL A 338 -15.08 -3.32 -11.18
C VAL A 338 -15.01 -1.96 -11.87
N LEU A 339 -16.18 -1.46 -12.27
CA LEU A 339 -16.40 -0.08 -12.66
C LEU A 339 -17.19 0.56 -11.53
N ALA A 340 -16.57 1.50 -10.81
CA ALA A 340 -17.14 2.14 -9.63
C ALA A 340 -17.51 3.58 -9.92
N ASN A 341 -18.66 4.01 -9.35
CA ASN A 341 -19.11 5.40 -9.35
C ASN A 341 -19.46 5.80 -7.92
N VAL A 342 -18.69 6.73 -7.36
CA VAL A 342 -18.81 7.21 -5.99
C VAL A 342 -19.66 8.49 -5.95
N ARG A 343 -20.62 8.56 -5.04
CA ARG A 343 -21.48 9.71 -4.83
C ARG A 343 -20.67 11.00 -4.62
N GLU A 344 -21.04 12.09 -5.29
CA GLU A 344 -20.32 13.37 -5.29
C GLU A 344 -19.98 13.91 -3.89
N ASN A 345 -20.96 13.89 -2.99
CA ASN A 345 -20.79 14.39 -1.63
C ASN A 345 -20.34 13.33 -0.62
N CYS A 346 -19.91 12.14 -1.09
CA CYS A 346 -19.27 11.16 -0.22
C CYS A 346 -17.90 11.67 0.21
N ILE A 347 -17.57 11.44 1.49
CA ILE A 347 -16.22 11.66 1.98
C ILE A 347 -15.26 10.72 1.24
N TRP A 348 -14.00 11.12 1.09
CA TRP A 348 -12.97 10.22 0.55
C TRP A 348 -12.90 8.92 1.34
N LEU A 349 -12.61 7.82 0.63
CA LEU A 349 -12.59 6.48 1.21
C LEU A 349 -11.24 6.19 1.86
N PRO A 350 -11.21 5.46 2.99
CA PRO A 350 -9.96 4.95 3.54
C PRO A 350 -9.19 4.10 2.53
N ARG A 351 -9.91 3.18 1.87
CA ARG A 351 -9.43 2.29 0.80
C ARG A 351 -10.59 1.80 -0.05
N PHE A 352 -10.28 1.12 -1.16
CA PHE A 352 -11.25 0.31 -1.89
C PHE A 352 -10.57 -0.94 -2.44
N GLY A 353 -11.13 -2.12 -2.16
CA GLY A 353 -10.64 -3.37 -2.68
C GLY A 353 -11.48 -4.58 -2.29
N PHE A 354 -10.84 -5.75 -2.43
CA PHE A 354 -11.44 -7.05 -2.14
C PHE A 354 -10.64 -7.76 -1.05
N GLU A 355 -11.36 -8.33 -0.09
CA GLU A 355 -10.79 -9.11 1.01
C GLU A 355 -11.09 -10.59 0.79
N PHE A 356 -10.02 -11.40 0.75
CA PHE A 356 -10.03 -12.84 0.67
C PHE A 356 -9.53 -13.40 2.00
N LYS A 357 -10.29 -14.30 2.62
CA LYS A 357 -9.84 -15.06 3.78
C LYS A 357 -9.52 -16.46 3.34
N LEU A 358 -8.23 -16.78 3.36
CA LEU A 358 -7.70 -18.03 2.84
C LEU A 358 -7.31 -18.97 3.97
N ASN A 359 -7.11 -20.24 3.60
CA ASN A 359 -6.64 -21.27 4.52
C ASN A 359 -5.33 -20.81 5.21
N PRO A 360 -5.19 -20.93 6.55
CA PRO A 360 -3.99 -20.53 7.30
C PRO A 360 -2.72 -21.27 6.89
N GLU A 361 -2.80 -22.35 6.12
CA GLU A 361 -1.63 -23.03 5.56
C GLU A 361 -0.93 -22.19 4.48
N HIS A 362 -1.61 -21.24 3.84
CA HIS A 362 -1.10 -20.37 2.76
C HIS A 362 -0.49 -19.07 3.29
N GLN A 363 0.22 -19.10 4.41
CA GLN A 363 0.82 -17.91 5.03
C GLN A 363 1.98 -17.32 4.26
N ALA A 364 2.77 -18.16 3.57
CA ALA A 364 3.93 -17.71 2.83
C ALA A 364 3.51 -17.21 1.45
N PHE A 365 4.12 -16.11 1.01
CA PHE A 365 3.82 -15.50 -0.28
C PHE A 365 5.03 -14.79 -0.86
N ARG A 366 4.95 -14.51 -2.15
CA ARG A 366 5.84 -13.56 -2.81
C ARG A 366 5.01 -12.58 -3.63
N TYR A 367 5.52 -11.38 -3.79
CA TYR A 367 4.88 -10.36 -4.61
C TYR A 367 5.90 -9.59 -5.43
N PHE A 368 5.45 -9.07 -6.56
CA PHE A 368 6.18 -8.07 -7.33
C PHE A 368 5.54 -6.71 -7.09
N GLY A 369 6.25 -5.82 -6.41
CA GLY A 369 5.77 -4.51 -6.00
C GLY A 369 6.82 -3.73 -5.22
N ARG A 370 6.42 -2.65 -4.55
CA ARG A 370 7.31 -1.90 -3.65
C ARG A 370 7.48 -2.61 -2.32
N GLY A 371 8.74 -2.75 -1.89
CA GLY A 371 9.07 -3.44 -0.66
C GLY A 371 10.53 -3.27 -0.23
N PRO A 372 11.01 -4.11 0.71
CA PRO A 372 10.27 -5.15 1.44
C PRO A 372 9.40 -4.62 2.60
N VAL A 373 9.60 -3.37 3.04
CA VAL A 373 8.89 -2.75 4.17
C VAL A 373 7.56 -2.17 3.69
N GLU A 374 6.56 -2.16 4.58
CA GLU A 374 5.27 -1.52 4.30
C GLU A 374 5.43 -0.09 3.74
N ASN A 375 4.55 0.26 2.84
CA ASN A 375 4.60 1.56 2.20
C ASN A 375 3.21 1.99 1.72
N TYR A 376 3.05 3.31 1.59
CA TYR A 376 1.79 3.95 1.22
C TYR A 376 2.06 5.05 0.20
N CYS A 377 1.04 5.54 -0.48
CA CYS A 377 1.18 6.50 -1.57
C CYS A 377 1.91 7.81 -1.18
N ASP A 378 1.94 8.17 0.10
CA ASP A 378 2.66 9.33 0.66
C ASP A 378 3.89 8.94 1.51
N MET A 379 4.19 7.64 1.62
CA MET A 379 5.27 7.12 2.48
C MET A 379 5.94 5.90 1.82
N HIS A 380 6.83 6.13 0.84
CA HIS A 380 7.48 5.08 0.06
C HIS A 380 8.94 5.37 -0.38
N ALA A 381 9.55 6.47 0.06
CA ALA A 381 10.92 6.81 -0.34
C ALA A 381 11.97 5.77 0.10
N HIS A 382 11.62 4.91 1.04
CA HIS A 382 12.48 3.85 1.58
C HIS A 382 12.38 2.52 0.84
N THR A 383 11.57 2.42 -0.22
CA THR A 383 11.30 1.18 -0.93
C THR A 383 11.77 1.20 -2.38
N THR A 384 11.99 0.03 -2.94
CA THR A 384 12.20 -0.18 -4.38
C THR A 384 11.27 -1.27 -4.87
N THR A 385 11.03 -1.29 -6.20
CA THR A 385 10.18 -2.28 -6.85
C THR A 385 10.98 -3.52 -7.24
N GLY A 386 10.44 -4.69 -6.94
CA GLY A 386 11.07 -5.98 -7.23
C GLY A 386 10.25 -7.15 -6.70
N TRP A 387 10.86 -8.34 -6.75
CA TRP A 387 10.31 -9.53 -6.12
C TRP A 387 10.70 -9.60 -4.65
N PHE A 388 9.71 -9.74 -3.78
CA PHE A 388 9.90 -9.94 -2.34
C PHE A 388 9.12 -11.16 -1.86
N GLU A 389 9.67 -11.84 -0.87
CA GLU A 389 9.06 -12.98 -0.19
C GLU A 389 8.79 -12.63 1.26
N SER A 390 7.63 -13.05 1.77
CA SER A 390 7.23 -12.80 3.15
C SER A 390 6.21 -13.82 3.63
N ARG A 391 5.68 -13.60 4.83
CA ARG A 391 4.65 -14.40 5.47
C ARG A 391 3.66 -13.50 6.18
N ALA A 392 2.40 -13.90 6.23
CA ALA A 392 1.33 -13.14 6.89
C ALA A 392 1.63 -12.76 8.36
N ASP A 393 2.33 -13.65 9.08
CA ASP A 393 2.77 -13.41 10.46
C ASP A 393 3.98 -12.49 10.58
N GLN A 394 4.79 -12.34 9.52
CA GLN A 394 5.96 -11.46 9.46
C GLN A 394 5.62 -10.04 9.01
N GLU A 395 4.47 -9.84 8.38
CA GLU A 395 3.98 -8.51 7.99
C GLU A 395 3.41 -7.70 9.17
N TYR A 396 3.28 -8.30 10.34
CA TYR A 396 2.77 -7.61 11.51
C TYR A 396 3.76 -6.56 12.02
N VAL A 397 3.32 -5.30 12.06
CA VAL A 397 4.06 -4.19 12.66
C VAL A 397 3.41 -3.82 14.00
N PRO A 398 4.11 -4.00 15.13
CA PRO A 398 3.55 -3.80 16.47
C PRO A 398 3.51 -2.31 16.85
N TYR A 399 2.68 -1.53 16.15
CA TYR A 399 2.36 -0.18 16.60
C TYR A 399 1.74 -0.24 17.99
N ILE A 400 2.01 0.77 18.81
CA ILE A 400 1.63 0.81 20.25
C ILE A 400 0.11 0.59 20.42
N MET A 401 -0.70 1.28 19.63
CA MET A 401 -2.10 0.94 19.44
C MET A 401 -2.24 0.24 18.09
N PRO A 402 -2.82 -0.99 18.04
CA PRO A 402 -3.02 -1.70 16.79
C PRO A 402 -3.79 -0.86 15.76
N GLN A 403 -3.31 -0.86 14.52
CA GLN A 403 -3.84 -0.05 13.43
C GLN A 403 -3.44 -0.64 12.08
N GLU A 404 -3.83 -0.02 10.97
CA GLU A 404 -3.43 -0.46 9.63
C GLU A 404 -1.91 -0.49 9.49
N HIS A 405 -1.42 -1.58 8.89
CA HIS A 405 0.00 -1.83 8.63
C HIS A 405 0.17 -2.87 7.51
N GLY A 406 1.42 -3.05 7.02
CA GLY A 406 1.80 -4.11 6.11
C GLY A 406 1.28 -3.95 4.68
N ASN A 407 0.94 -2.72 4.24
CA ASN A 407 0.54 -2.47 2.86
C ASN A 407 1.76 -2.36 1.93
N HIS A 408 1.62 -2.85 0.69
CA HIS A 408 2.61 -2.74 -0.38
C HIS A 408 1.97 -2.12 -1.62
N THR A 409 2.51 -1.02 -2.10
CA THR A 409 2.00 -0.28 -3.26
C THR A 409 2.66 -0.72 -4.57
N GLY A 410 2.01 -0.40 -5.70
CA GLY A 410 2.57 -0.65 -7.03
C GLY A 410 2.78 -2.13 -7.34
N CYS A 411 2.01 -3.01 -6.71
CA CYS A 411 2.10 -4.44 -6.94
C CYS A 411 1.46 -4.84 -8.27
N ARG A 412 2.10 -5.79 -8.96
CA ARG A 412 1.61 -6.34 -10.23
C ARG A 412 1.24 -7.81 -10.13
N GLU A 413 1.88 -8.51 -9.21
CA GLU A 413 1.60 -9.93 -8.93
C GLU A 413 1.72 -10.22 -7.44
N LEU A 414 0.86 -11.11 -6.94
CA LEU A 414 0.94 -11.73 -5.62
C LEU A 414 0.71 -13.23 -5.79
N HIS A 415 1.58 -14.05 -5.22
CA HIS A 415 1.49 -15.52 -5.25
C HIS A 415 1.57 -16.06 -3.82
N LEU A 416 0.53 -16.76 -3.36
CA LEU A 416 0.56 -17.49 -2.11
C LEU A 416 0.98 -18.94 -2.38
N TRP A 417 1.89 -19.47 -1.58
CA TRP A 417 2.36 -20.85 -1.75
C TRP A 417 1.24 -21.86 -1.45
N GLY A 418 1.00 -22.72 -2.44
CA GLY A 418 -0.08 -23.72 -2.38
C GLY A 418 -1.49 -23.16 -2.55
N GLY A 419 -1.65 -21.83 -2.66
CA GLY A 419 -2.92 -21.12 -2.73
C GLY A 419 -3.17 -20.41 -4.04
N LEU A 420 -3.84 -19.26 -3.94
CA LEU A 420 -4.20 -18.41 -5.06
C LEU A 420 -3.03 -17.51 -5.50
N SER A 421 -3.07 -17.14 -6.76
CA SER A 421 -2.24 -16.06 -7.32
C SER A 421 -3.13 -14.94 -7.83
N PHE A 422 -2.68 -13.69 -7.64
CA PHE A 422 -3.39 -12.49 -8.07
C PHE A 422 -2.49 -11.72 -9.04
N ILE A 423 -3.03 -11.37 -10.20
CA ILE A 423 -2.32 -10.69 -11.29
C ILE A 423 -3.07 -9.41 -11.62
N ALA A 424 -2.45 -8.25 -11.46
CA ALA A 424 -3.06 -6.97 -11.77
C ALA A 424 -3.26 -6.78 -13.28
N ASP A 425 -4.30 -6.04 -13.67
CA ASP A 425 -4.42 -5.54 -15.04
C ASP A 425 -3.39 -4.42 -15.30
N ASP A 426 -3.14 -3.59 -14.29
CA ASP A 426 -2.12 -2.53 -14.26
C ASP A 426 -1.31 -2.65 -12.96
N VAL A 427 -1.82 -2.11 -11.87
CA VAL A 427 -1.25 -2.24 -10.53
C VAL A 427 -2.37 -2.39 -9.50
N PHE A 428 -2.03 -2.96 -8.36
CA PHE A 428 -2.85 -2.99 -7.15
C PHE A 428 -2.00 -2.72 -5.91
N GLU A 429 -2.66 -2.51 -4.79
CA GLU A 429 -2.00 -2.55 -3.49
C GLU A 429 -2.33 -3.87 -2.81
N VAL A 430 -1.37 -4.38 -2.02
CA VAL A 430 -1.45 -5.70 -1.38
C VAL A 430 -1.22 -5.58 0.11
N ASN A 431 -2.07 -6.25 0.88
CA ASN A 431 -1.83 -6.48 2.30
C ASN A 431 -2.16 -7.95 2.62
N VAL A 432 -1.21 -8.66 3.21
CA VAL A 432 -1.37 -10.07 3.63
C VAL A 432 -1.10 -10.15 5.12
N SER A 433 -2.13 -10.43 5.92
CA SER A 433 -2.06 -10.32 7.38
C SER A 433 -2.68 -11.52 8.10
N ALA A 434 -2.14 -11.86 9.28
CA ALA A 434 -2.75 -12.78 10.22
C ALA A 434 -3.97 -12.15 10.95
N TYR A 435 -4.12 -10.83 10.89
CA TYR A 435 -5.18 -10.09 11.58
C TYR A 435 -6.17 -9.47 10.60
N SER A 436 -7.45 -9.54 10.93
CA SER A 436 -8.48 -8.81 10.17
C SER A 436 -8.45 -7.31 10.50
N ALA A 437 -8.89 -6.47 9.56
CA ALA A 437 -9.04 -5.03 9.81
C ALA A 437 -9.95 -4.73 11.02
N LYS A 438 -10.94 -5.61 11.27
CA LYS A 438 -11.80 -5.50 12.43
C LYS A 438 -11.04 -5.72 13.74
N ALA A 439 -10.23 -6.78 13.83
CA ALA A 439 -9.44 -7.08 15.04
C ALA A 439 -8.48 -5.92 15.36
N LEU A 440 -7.80 -5.37 14.33
CA LEU A 440 -6.93 -4.21 14.48
C LEU A 440 -7.69 -2.94 14.89
N THR A 441 -8.93 -2.76 14.42
CA THR A 441 -9.77 -1.59 14.78
C THR A 441 -10.25 -1.64 16.23
N GLU A 442 -10.55 -2.84 16.74
CA GLU A 442 -11.15 -3.04 18.06
C GLU A 442 -10.11 -3.14 19.19
N ALA A 443 -8.88 -3.55 18.88
CA ALA A 443 -7.82 -3.69 19.87
C ALA A 443 -7.24 -2.33 20.29
N MET A 444 -7.12 -2.12 21.59
CA MET A 444 -6.46 -0.96 22.18
C MET A 444 -5.00 -1.24 22.50
N HIS A 445 -4.65 -2.52 22.75
CA HIS A 445 -3.31 -2.99 23.06
C HIS A 445 -2.95 -4.23 22.24
N VAL A 446 -1.66 -4.46 22.07
CA VAL A 446 -1.13 -5.55 21.24
C VAL A 446 -1.50 -6.94 21.77
N ASP A 447 -1.67 -7.11 23.07
CA ASP A 447 -2.07 -8.36 23.72
C ASP A 447 -3.57 -8.68 23.60
N GLU A 448 -4.37 -7.72 23.15
CA GLU A 448 -5.80 -7.93 22.84
C GLU A 448 -6.00 -8.50 21.44
N LEU A 449 -4.99 -8.43 20.58
CA LEU A 449 -5.07 -8.93 19.20
C LEU A 449 -5.23 -10.46 19.20
N LYS A 450 -6.16 -10.92 18.35
CA LYS A 450 -6.39 -12.34 18.11
C LYS A 450 -6.41 -12.61 16.62
N GLU A 451 -5.64 -13.61 16.22
CA GLU A 451 -5.74 -14.17 14.89
C GLU A 451 -7.12 -14.77 14.67
N ASN A 452 -7.67 -14.59 13.48
CA ASN A 452 -8.98 -15.15 13.11
C ASN A 452 -8.91 -16.56 12.50
N GLY A 453 -7.73 -17.19 12.48
CA GLY A 453 -7.51 -18.51 11.91
C GLY A 453 -7.56 -18.54 10.38
N ALA A 454 -7.36 -17.42 9.73
CA ALA A 454 -7.27 -17.29 8.28
C ALA A 454 -6.09 -16.39 7.89
N VAL A 455 -5.61 -16.53 6.67
CA VAL A 455 -4.76 -15.52 6.03
C VAL A 455 -5.67 -14.49 5.38
N ASN A 456 -5.61 -13.24 5.87
CA ASN A 456 -6.39 -12.13 5.34
C ASN A 456 -5.60 -11.48 4.21
N VAL A 457 -6.06 -11.66 2.97
CA VAL A 457 -5.45 -11.08 1.76
C VAL A 457 -6.34 -9.97 1.26
N ARG A 458 -5.78 -8.77 1.15
CA ARG A 458 -6.46 -7.60 0.58
C ARG A 458 -5.80 -7.24 -0.73
N ILE A 459 -6.62 -7.12 -1.77
CA ILE A 459 -6.24 -6.69 -3.12
C ILE A 459 -6.97 -5.40 -3.38
N ASP A 460 -6.26 -4.29 -3.32
CA ASP A 460 -6.85 -2.97 -3.33
C ASP A 460 -6.56 -2.19 -4.61
N TYR A 461 -7.57 -1.46 -5.06
CA TYR A 461 -7.38 -0.41 -6.06
C TYR A 461 -6.37 0.60 -5.55
N ARG A 462 -6.61 1.10 -4.33
CA ARG A 462 -5.76 2.07 -3.66
C ARG A 462 -6.14 2.26 -2.20
N ASP A 463 -5.14 2.52 -1.37
CA ASP A 463 -5.27 3.06 -0.03
C ASP A 463 -5.03 4.57 -0.02
N SER A 464 -5.74 5.29 0.84
CA SER A 464 -5.40 6.68 1.14
C SER A 464 -4.12 6.75 1.97
N GLY A 465 -3.37 7.83 1.83
CA GLY A 465 -2.10 8.03 2.55
C GLY A 465 -2.25 8.07 4.07
N MET A 466 -1.12 8.02 4.76
CA MET A 466 -1.03 8.03 6.22
C MET A 466 -1.09 9.45 6.82
N GLY A 467 -0.47 10.43 6.15
CA GLY A 467 -0.45 11.82 6.61
C GLY A 467 0.23 12.03 7.95
N SER A 468 -0.16 13.14 8.61
CA SER A 468 0.33 13.54 9.94
C SER A 468 -0.77 14.25 10.76
N ASN A 469 -2.05 13.95 10.51
CA ASN A 469 -3.19 14.75 10.97
C ASN A 469 -3.60 14.52 12.44
N SER A 470 -2.90 13.66 13.17
CA SER A 470 -3.11 13.56 14.63
C SER A 470 -2.94 14.94 15.30
N CYS A 471 -1.89 15.67 14.95
CA CYS A 471 -1.67 17.05 15.37
C CYS A 471 -1.44 18.01 14.19
N GLY A 472 -1.01 17.51 13.04
CA GLY A 472 -0.68 18.25 11.82
C GLY A 472 -1.88 18.63 10.93
N PRO A 473 -1.62 19.04 9.68
CA PRO A 473 -2.62 19.36 8.69
C PRO A 473 -3.36 18.10 8.21
N GLN A 474 -4.51 18.33 7.59
CA GLN A 474 -5.23 17.25 6.93
C GLN A 474 -4.39 16.65 5.80
N LEU A 475 -4.59 15.33 5.56
CA LEU A 475 -4.01 14.63 4.42
C LEU A 475 -4.24 15.43 3.13
N LEU A 476 -3.20 15.57 2.30
CA LEU A 476 -3.32 16.27 1.02
C LEU A 476 -4.29 15.53 0.08
N GLU A 477 -5.06 16.28 -0.70
CA GLU A 477 -6.10 15.72 -1.57
C GLU A 477 -5.55 14.65 -2.54
N LYS A 478 -4.35 14.87 -3.10
CA LYS A 478 -3.68 13.92 -4.00
C LYS A 478 -3.41 12.53 -3.41
N TYR A 479 -3.42 12.42 -2.08
CA TYR A 479 -3.23 11.16 -1.34
C TYR A 479 -4.54 10.56 -0.82
N ARG A 480 -5.67 11.22 -1.05
CA ARG A 480 -6.99 10.71 -0.67
C ARG A 480 -7.57 9.89 -1.81
N LEU A 481 -8.25 8.82 -1.50
CA LEU A 481 -9.10 8.11 -2.46
C LEU A 481 -10.42 8.89 -2.62
N CYS A 482 -10.39 9.92 -3.46
CA CYS A 482 -11.51 10.84 -3.67
C CYS A 482 -12.05 10.80 -5.10
N GLU A 483 -11.54 9.94 -5.95
CA GLU A 483 -12.00 9.70 -7.32
C GLU A 483 -13.49 9.33 -7.30
N LYS A 484 -14.28 9.97 -8.17
CA LYS A 484 -15.72 9.73 -8.28
C LYS A 484 -16.03 8.60 -9.26
N GLU A 485 -15.15 8.34 -10.19
CA GLU A 485 -15.23 7.23 -11.11
C GLU A 485 -13.86 6.56 -11.21
N PHE A 486 -13.83 5.23 -11.09
CA PHE A 486 -12.61 4.47 -11.30
C PHE A 486 -12.91 3.07 -11.83
N ARG A 487 -11.88 2.50 -12.47
CA ARG A 487 -11.87 1.12 -12.96
C ARG A 487 -10.72 0.38 -12.28
N PHE A 488 -11.00 -0.83 -11.84
CA PHE A 488 -10.03 -1.69 -11.19
C PHE A 488 -10.23 -3.13 -11.62
N GLY A 489 -9.16 -3.82 -11.98
CA GLY A 489 -9.23 -5.20 -12.45
C GLY A 489 -8.00 -6.01 -12.11
N PHE A 490 -8.23 -7.30 -11.88
CA PHE A 490 -7.19 -8.30 -11.66
C PHE A 490 -7.69 -9.69 -12.01
N SER A 491 -6.75 -10.62 -12.20
CA SER A 491 -7.03 -12.05 -12.38
C SER A 491 -6.67 -12.83 -11.13
N VAL A 492 -7.45 -13.84 -10.82
CA VAL A 492 -7.20 -14.87 -9.78
C VAL A 492 -6.93 -16.19 -10.46
N ARG A 493 -5.80 -16.82 -10.11
CA ARG A 493 -5.34 -18.09 -10.66
C ARG A 493 -5.13 -19.13 -9.58
#